data_991e112556340baac24356897cc53195
#
_entry.id   991e112556340baac24356897cc53195
#
_cell.length_a   1.000
_cell.length_b   1.000
_cell.length_c   1.000
_cell.angle_alpha   90.00
_cell.angle_beta   90.00
_cell.angle_gamma   90.00
#
_symmetry.space_group_name_H-M   'P 1'
#
loop_
_entity.id
_entity.type
_entity.pdbx_description
1 polymer ?
#
loop_
_entity_poly.entity_id
_entity_poly.type
_entity_poly.pdbx_seq_one_letter_code
_entity_poly.pdbx_strand_id
1 'polypeptide(L)'
;MKKQDFGSPQGSFAAELGPAGESSHTPMMQQYLRIKAEHPDVLLLYRMGDFYELFYEDARRASKLLDIMLTQRGESAGKAIPMAGVPVDKLDTYLGRLVKLGEPVAICEQVGEVGKNKGPVERQVMRIMTPGTVTDSALLDERREAYVMAVLPSQNKIGIAWLSLARYWSTA
;
A
#
# COMPACT_ATOMS: atom_id res chain seq x y z
N MET A 1 8.90 -24.51 -28.17
CA MET A 1 8.75 -23.16 -27.63
C MET A 1 7.63 -23.21 -26.58
N LYS A 2 7.97 -23.39 -25.29
CA LYS A 2 7.00 -23.52 -24.20
C LYS A 2 6.54 -22.11 -23.80
N LYS A 3 5.24 -21.84 -23.91
CA LYS A 3 4.62 -20.64 -23.32
C LYS A 3 4.71 -20.74 -21.80
N GLN A 4 5.40 -19.81 -21.17
CA GLN A 4 5.30 -19.60 -19.74
C GLN A 4 4.03 -18.77 -19.50
N ASP A 5 3.03 -19.42 -18.87
CA ASP A 5 1.88 -18.75 -18.31
C ASP A 5 2.36 -17.95 -17.09
N PHE A 6 2.37 -16.64 -17.23
CA PHE A 6 2.43 -15.74 -16.08
C PHE A 6 1.03 -15.71 -15.46
N GLY A 7 0.81 -16.64 -14.53
CA GLY A 7 -0.38 -16.65 -13.68
C GLY A 7 -0.45 -15.36 -12.89
N SER A 8 -1.46 -14.55 -13.18
CA SER A 8 -1.86 -13.42 -12.34
C SER A 8 -2.10 -13.95 -10.91
N PRO A 9 -1.54 -13.33 -9.88
CA PRO A 9 -1.91 -13.67 -8.51
C PRO A 9 -3.31 -13.08 -8.20
N GLN A 10 -4.35 -13.71 -8.71
CA GLN A 10 -5.70 -13.53 -8.20
C GLN A 10 -5.82 -14.33 -6.89
N GLY A 11 -5.12 -13.90 -5.86
CA GLY A 11 -5.08 -14.47 -4.54
C GLY A 11 -5.98 -13.72 -3.57
N SER A 12 -7.22 -14.15 -3.48
CA SER A 12 -7.94 -14.39 -2.24
C SER A 12 -8.31 -13.25 -1.29
N PHE A 13 -8.41 -11.99 -1.73
CA PHE A 13 -9.07 -10.96 -0.91
C PHE A 13 -10.59 -11.19 -0.80
N ALA A 14 -11.20 -11.80 -1.82
CA ALA A 14 -12.64 -12.13 -1.83
C ALA A 14 -13.03 -13.24 -0.83
N ALA A 15 -12.07 -14.01 -0.33
CA ALA A 15 -12.36 -15.10 0.63
C ALA A 15 -12.43 -14.61 2.09
N GLU A 16 -11.99 -13.39 2.37
CA GLU A 16 -12.05 -12.78 3.72
C GLU A 16 -13.33 -11.93 3.93
N LEU A 17 -14.01 -11.57 2.83
CA LEU A 17 -15.36 -11.02 2.85
C LEU A 17 -16.34 -12.21 2.82
N GLY A 18 -16.68 -12.77 3.97
CA GLY A 18 -17.72 -13.79 4.09
C GLY A 18 -19.08 -13.29 3.56
N PRO A 19 -20.04 -14.20 3.23
CA PRO A 19 -21.36 -13.80 2.77
C PRO A 19 -22.03 -12.87 3.78
N ALA A 20 -22.81 -11.91 3.27
CA ALA A 20 -23.51 -10.88 4.02
C ALA A 20 -24.42 -11.46 5.13
N GLY A 21 -23.85 -11.68 6.29
CA GLY A 21 -24.50 -12.16 7.50
C GLY A 21 -23.56 -11.93 8.67
N GLU A 22 -23.86 -10.90 9.50
CA GLU A 22 -23.18 -10.52 10.75
C GLU A 22 -21.65 -10.56 10.68
N SER A 23 -21.04 -9.48 10.22
CA SER A 23 -19.59 -9.37 10.22
C SER A 23 -19.08 -9.41 11.66
N SER A 24 -18.47 -10.51 12.05
CA SER A 24 -17.79 -10.69 13.33
C SER A 24 -16.51 -9.86 13.44
N HIS A 25 -16.24 -8.99 12.45
CA HIS A 25 -15.13 -8.04 12.46
C HIS A 25 -15.39 -6.86 13.39
N THR A 26 -14.39 -6.45 14.12
CA THR A 26 -14.46 -5.22 14.92
C THR A 26 -14.72 -4.00 14.02
N PRO A 27 -15.36 -2.92 14.52
CA PRO A 27 -15.64 -1.72 13.71
C PRO A 27 -14.40 -1.15 13.02
N MET A 28 -13.23 -1.21 13.66
CA MET A 28 -11.97 -0.78 13.08
C MET A 28 -11.53 -1.68 11.92
N MET A 29 -11.68 -3.01 12.07
CA MET A 29 -11.35 -3.95 10.99
C MET A 29 -12.33 -3.84 9.81
N GLN A 30 -13.60 -3.57 10.06
CA GLN A 30 -14.57 -3.28 9.00
C GLN A 30 -14.16 -2.05 8.20
N GLN A 31 -13.72 -0.98 8.86
CA GLN A 31 -13.23 0.22 8.21
C GLN A 31 -11.97 -0.08 7.36
N TYR A 32 -11.01 -0.82 7.94
CA TYR A 32 -9.79 -1.22 7.23
C TYR A 32 -10.10 -2.05 5.98
N LEU A 33 -10.92 -3.09 6.10
CA LEU A 33 -11.26 -3.98 4.99
C LEU A 33 -12.01 -3.25 3.87
N ARG A 34 -12.90 -2.31 4.22
CA ARG A 34 -13.58 -1.45 3.24
C ARG A 34 -12.59 -0.63 2.43
N ILE A 35 -11.67 0.07 3.10
CA ILE A 35 -10.64 0.88 2.43
C ILE A 35 -9.72 -0.01 1.59
N LYS A 36 -9.33 -1.17 2.12
CA LYS A 36 -8.47 -2.11 1.40
C LYS A 36 -9.14 -2.67 0.14
N ALA A 37 -10.46 -2.88 0.16
CA ALA A 37 -11.22 -3.34 -1.00
C ALA A 37 -11.22 -2.33 -2.15
N GLU A 38 -11.09 -1.03 -1.86
CA GLU A 38 -10.93 0.03 -2.87
C GLU A 38 -9.50 0.07 -3.46
N HIS A 39 -8.53 -0.52 -2.77
CA HIS A 39 -7.10 -0.51 -3.14
C HIS A 39 -6.47 -1.90 -3.00
N PRO A 40 -6.97 -2.94 -3.72
CA PRO A 40 -6.60 -4.34 -3.48
C PRO A 40 -5.10 -4.63 -3.70
N ASP A 41 -4.50 -3.99 -4.70
CA ASP A 41 -3.12 -4.26 -5.13
C ASP A 41 -2.06 -3.34 -4.48
N VAL A 42 -2.48 -2.46 -3.56
CA VAL A 42 -1.63 -1.44 -2.94
C VAL A 42 -1.41 -1.77 -1.48
N LEU A 43 -0.18 -1.70 -0.97
CA LEU A 43 0.09 -1.85 0.46
C LEU A 43 -0.56 -0.70 1.23
N LEU A 44 -1.48 -1.02 2.15
CA LEU A 44 -2.21 -0.02 2.92
C LEU A 44 -1.52 0.25 4.26
N LEU A 45 -0.85 1.38 4.37
CA LEU A 45 -0.31 1.91 5.62
C LEU A 45 -1.42 2.65 6.38
N TYR A 46 -1.93 2.03 7.43
CA TYR A 46 -3.13 2.48 8.15
C TYR A 46 -2.72 3.13 9.48
N ARG A 47 -2.97 4.44 9.63
CA ARG A 47 -2.56 5.20 10.81
C ARG A 47 -3.22 4.72 12.10
N MET A 48 -2.40 4.34 13.08
CA MET A 48 -2.82 3.90 14.41
C MET A 48 -1.91 4.53 15.48
N GLY A 49 -2.32 5.70 15.98
CA GLY A 49 -1.50 6.46 16.93
C GLY A 49 -0.15 6.84 16.32
N ASP A 50 0.95 6.40 16.94
CA ASP A 50 2.32 6.69 16.51
C ASP A 50 2.88 5.70 15.47
N PHE A 51 2.03 4.81 14.95
CA PHE A 51 2.40 3.81 13.95
C PHE A 51 1.52 3.89 12.72
N TYR A 52 2.07 3.44 11.59
CA TYR A 52 1.31 2.94 10.47
C TYR A 52 1.32 1.42 10.52
N GLU A 53 0.16 0.84 10.68
CA GLU A 53 -0.03 -0.60 10.77
C GLU A 53 -0.52 -1.16 9.43
N LEU A 54 -0.06 -2.36 9.11
CA LEU A 54 -0.53 -3.17 7.99
C LEU A 54 -1.12 -4.45 8.57
N PHE A 55 -2.17 -4.95 7.94
CA PHE A 55 -2.87 -6.15 8.42
C PHE A 55 -2.95 -7.22 7.34
N TYR A 56 -3.24 -8.45 7.75
CA TYR A 56 -3.44 -9.61 6.90
C TYR A 56 -2.29 -9.84 5.90
N GLU A 57 -2.61 -9.91 4.61
CA GLU A 57 -1.60 -10.17 3.58
C GLU A 57 -0.63 -9.01 3.39
N ASP A 58 -1.09 -7.76 3.55
CA ASP A 58 -0.22 -6.59 3.51
C ASP A 58 0.84 -6.65 4.62
N ALA A 59 0.47 -7.12 5.82
CA ALA A 59 1.42 -7.30 6.92
C ALA A 59 2.49 -8.36 6.59
N ARG A 60 2.07 -9.50 6.04
CA ARG A 60 2.99 -10.57 5.64
C ARG A 60 3.94 -10.12 4.54
N ARG A 61 3.40 -9.40 3.55
CA ARG A 61 4.17 -8.85 2.43
C ARG A 61 5.16 -7.80 2.91
N ALA A 62 4.71 -6.80 3.67
CA ALA A 62 5.56 -5.75 4.21
C ALA A 62 6.65 -6.29 5.14
N SER A 63 6.32 -7.27 6.00
CA SER A 63 7.29 -7.91 6.88
C SER A 63 8.47 -8.51 6.10
N LYS A 64 8.20 -9.20 5.00
CA LYS A 64 9.23 -9.79 4.13
C LYS A 64 10.05 -8.73 3.37
N LEU A 65 9.38 -7.71 2.83
CA LEU A 65 10.02 -6.68 2.01
C LEU A 65 10.88 -5.72 2.80
N LEU A 66 10.44 -5.39 4.00
CA LEU A 66 11.06 -4.38 4.85
C LEU A 66 11.94 -4.98 5.96
N ASP A 67 11.89 -6.30 6.14
CA ASP A 67 12.53 -7.01 7.26
C ASP A 67 12.08 -6.45 8.61
N ILE A 68 10.75 -6.30 8.77
CA ILE A 68 10.10 -5.86 10.00
C ILE A 68 9.33 -7.02 10.63
N MET A 69 9.14 -6.93 11.95
CA MET A 69 8.49 -7.99 12.71
C MET A 69 7.05 -8.20 12.26
N LEU A 70 6.69 -9.44 11.92
CA LEU A 70 5.31 -9.87 11.79
C LEU A 70 4.80 -10.29 13.17
N THR A 71 3.74 -9.67 13.62
CA THR A 71 3.08 -9.93 14.91
C THR A 71 1.59 -10.20 14.72
N GLN A 72 0.83 -10.24 15.80
CA GLN A 72 -0.61 -10.45 15.77
C GLN A 72 -1.30 -9.39 16.62
N ARG A 73 -2.47 -8.94 16.15
CA ARG A 73 -3.31 -7.98 16.87
C ARG A 73 -4.67 -8.61 17.17
N GLY A 74 -4.81 -9.23 18.32
CA GLY A 74 -6.08 -9.82 18.76
C GLY A 74 -6.69 -10.74 17.69
N GLU A 75 -8.02 -10.84 17.71
CA GLU A 75 -8.78 -11.68 16.79
C GLU A 75 -9.88 -10.88 16.10
N SER A 76 -10.20 -11.26 14.87
CA SER A 76 -11.34 -10.76 14.13
C SER A 76 -11.93 -11.91 13.29
N ALA A 77 -13.25 -12.07 13.31
CA ALA A 77 -13.90 -13.21 12.68
C ALA A 77 -13.36 -14.57 13.17
N GLY A 78 -13.01 -14.69 14.46
CA GLY A 78 -12.49 -15.92 15.08
C GLY A 78 -11.09 -16.33 14.62
N LYS A 79 -10.33 -15.42 13.97
CA LYS A 79 -8.94 -15.66 13.55
C LYS A 79 -8.02 -14.55 14.04
N ALA A 80 -6.80 -14.93 14.39
CA ALA A 80 -5.75 -13.99 14.72
C ALA A 80 -5.46 -13.07 13.52
N ILE A 81 -5.31 -11.77 13.78
CA ILE A 81 -5.02 -10.75 12.76
C ILE A 81 -3.50 -10.60 12.63
N PRO A 82 -2.88 -11.07 11.53
CA PRO A 82 -1.49 -10.76 11.26
C PRO A 82 -1.29 -9.26 11.14
N MET A 83 -0.26 -8.73 11.76
CA MET A 83 0.03 -7.30 11.80
C MET A 83 1.54 -7.06 11.67
N ALA A 84 1.89 -6.02 10.95
CA ALA A 84 3.21 -5.41 10.95
C ALA A 84 3.04 -3.88 11.05
N GLY A 85 4.04 -3.18 11.55
CA GLY A 85 3.92 -1.73 11.71
C GLY A 85 5.26 -1.02 11.60
N VAL A 86 5.18 0.24 11.17
CA VAL A 86 6.32 1.15 11.09
C VAL A 86 6.02 2.42 11.88
N PRO A 87 6.99 2.96 12.63
CA PRO A 87 6.82 4.22 13.35
C PRO A 87 6.58 5.37 12.37
N VAL A 88 5.74 6.32 12.78
CA VAL A 88 5.39 7.49 11.97
C VAL A 88 6.62 8.35 11.63
N ASP A 89 7.51 8.55 12.58
CA ASP A 89 8.75 9.30 12.41
C ASP A 89 9.76 8.66 11.44
N LYS A 90 9.53 7.39 11.08
CA LYS A 90 10.35 6.62 10.13
C LYS A 90 9.66 6.34 8.80
N LEU A 91 8.45 6.87 8.61
CA LEU A 91 7.63 6.61 7.43
C LEU A 91 8.41 6.79 6.13
N ASP A 92 9.07 7.92 5.93
CA ASP A 92 9.77 8.25 4.68
C ASP A 92 10.88 7.25 4.36
N THR A 93 11.58 6.75 5.37
CA THR A 93 12.60 5.71 5.20
C THR A 93 12.00 4.43 4.65
N TYR A 94 10.87 3.99 5.20
CA TYR A 94 10.19 2.77 4.76
C TYR A 94 9.51 2.96 3.40
N LEU A 95 8.91 4.11 3.15
CA LEU A 95 8.35 4.47 1.85
C LEU A 95 9.42 4.42 0.75
N GLY A 96 10.58 5.03 1.00
CA GLY A 96 11.70 4.99 0.06
C GLY A 96 12.15 3.56 -0.27
N ARG A 97 12.15 2.66 0.71
CA ARG A 97 12.46 1.23 0.50
C ARG A 97 11.38 0.53 -0.34
N LEU A 98 10.11 0.73 -0.03
CA LEU A 98 8.99 0.12 -0.77
C LEU A 98 8.95 0.59 -2.22
N VAL A 99 9.10 1.89 -2.44
CA VAL A 99 9.15 2.46 -3.79
C VAL A 99 10.31 1.90 -4.61
N LYS A 100 11.51 1.75 -4.02
CA LYS A 100 12.67 1.13 -4.68
C LYS A 100 12.45 -0.33 -5.04
N LEU A 101 11.60 -1.04 -4.26
CA LEU A 101 11.19 -2.41 -4.53
C LEU A 101 10.05 -2.53 -5.55
N GLY A 102 9.54 -1.40 -6.05
CA GLY A 102 8.46 -1.40 -7.03
C GLY A 102 7.06 -1.53 -6.42
N GLU A 103 6.94 -1.35 -5.09
CA GLU A 103 5.68 -1.56 -4.37
C GLU A 103 4.82 -0.30 -4.33
N PRO A 104 3.58 -0.34 -4.81
CA PRO A 104 2.65 0.75 -4.61
C PRO A 104 2.15 0.79 -3.17
N VAL A 105 2.03 1.99 -2.61
CA VAL A 105 1.69 2.21 -1.19
C VAL A 105 0.60 3.26 -1.07
N ALA A 106 -0.45 2.98 -0.31
CA ALA A 106 -1.47 3.93 0.10
C ALA A 106 -1.24 4.35 1.56
N ILE A 107 -1.21 5.65 1.81
CA ILE A 107 -1.08 6.23 3.15
C ILE A 107 -2.48 6.65 3.60
N CYS A 108 -2.95 6.01 4.67
CA CYS A 108 -4.27 6.21 5.24
C CYS A 108 -4.16 6.93 6.58
N GLU A 109 -4.69 8.15 6.65
CA GLU A 109 -4.63 9.02 7.81
C GLU A 109 -5.95 9.08 8.57
N GLN A 110 -5.86 9.42 9.84
CA GLN A 110 -7.01 9.76 10.67
C GLN A 110 -7.59 11.11 10.22
N VAL A 111 -8.91 11.15 10.02
CA VAL A 111 -9.63 12.36 9.62
C VAL A 111 -10.62 12.71 10.71
N GLY A 112 -10.64 13.99 11.13
CA GLY A 112 -11.52 14.48 12.17
C GLY A 112 -10.92 14.45 13.57
N GLU A 113 -11.71 14.91 14.55
CA GLU A 113 -11.26 15.02 15.94
C GLU A 113 -11.48 13.70 16.70
N VAL A 114 -10.43 13.27 17.40
CA VAL A 114 -10.48 12.09 18.28
C VAL A 114 -11.49 12.34 19.40
N GLY A 115 -12.46 11.42 19.54
CA GLY A 115 -13.38 11.40 20.69
C GLY A 115 -14.73 12.12 20.47
N LYS A 116 -15.00 12.75 19.34
CA LYS A 116 -16.31 13.39 19.07
C LYS A 116 -17.41 12.40 18.62
N ASN A 117 -17.06 11.24 18.09
CA ASN A 117 -18.02 10.24 17.62
C ASN A 117 -17.95 8.94 18.43
N LYS A 118 -19.11 8.31 18.64
CA LYS A 118 -19.21 6.96 19.22
C LYS A 118 -18.78 5.92 18.17
N GLY A 119 -17.46 5.72 17.97
CA GLY A 119 -16.95 4.76 16.99
C GLY A 119 -15.45 4.94 16.76
N PRO A 120 -14.83 4.11 15.92
CA PRO A 120 -13.44 4.31 15.55
C PRO A 120 -13.29 5.64 14.80
N VAL A 121 -12.17 6.32 15.05
CA VAL A 121 -11.81 7.53 14.30
C VAL A 121 -11.83 7.21 12.81
N GLU A 122 -12.47 8.07 12.02
CA GLU A 122 -12.52 7.90 10.57
C GLU A 122 -11.12 8.00 9.96
N ARG A 123 -10.88 7.21 8.92
CA ARG A 123 -9.62 7.19 8.18
C ARG A 123 -9.89 7.21 6.69
N GLN A 124 -9.02 7.93 5.98
CA GLN A 124 -9.11 8.07 4.53
C GLN A 124 -7.73 7.92 3.91
N VAL A 125 -7.67 7.40 2.69
CA VAL A 125 -6.45 7.39 1.90
C VAL A 125 -6.17 8.81 1.44
N MET A 126 -5.09 9.38 1.97
CA MET A 126 -4.67 10.76 1.66
C MET A 126 -3.69 10.80 0.49
N ARG A 127 -2.92 9.72 0.30
CA ARG A 127 -1.89 9.67 -0.73
C ARG A 127 -1.68 8.23 -1.19
N ILE A 128 -1.52 8.05 -2.51
CA ILE A 128 -1.04 6.81 -3.09
C ILE A 128 0.30 7.11 -3.77
N MET A 129 1.31 6.33 -3.40
CA MET A 129 2.64 6.41 -3.98
C MET A 129 2.87 5.18 -4.83
N THR A 130 3.27 5.40 -6.07
CA THR A 130 3.73 4.34 -6.97
C THR A 130 5.14 4.66 -7.42
N PRO A 131 5.93 3.67 -7.87
CA PRO A 131 7.29 3.91 -8.34
C PRO A 131 7.40 4.99 -9.43
N GLY A 132 6.37 5.16 -10.23
CA GLY A 132 6.32 6.16 -11.32
C GLY A 132 5.80 7.55 -10.90
N THR A 133 5.25 7.70 -9.69
CA THR A 133 4.66 8.97 -9.21
C THR A 133 5.45 9.60 -8.06
N VAL A 134 6.62 9.07 -7.74
CA VAL A 134 7.49 9.64 -6.71
C VAL A 134 8.12 10.93 -7.25
N THR A 135 7.69 12.04 -6.70
CA THR A 135 8.23 13.38 -7.00
C THR A 135 9.10 13.92 -5.88
N ASP A 136 9.12 13.24 -4.73
CA ASP A 136 9.92 13.65 -3.58
C ASP A 136 11.39 13.25 -3.80
N SER A 137 12.26 14.23 -3.87
CA SER A 137 13.71 14.02 -4.05
C SER A 137 14.34 13.16 -2.96
N ALA A 138 13.81 13.20 -1.74
CA ALA A 138 14.29 12.39 -0.62
C ALA A 138 14.03 10.87 -0.83
N LEU A 139 13.06 10.52 -1.67
CA LEU A 139 12.70 9.13 -1.98
C LEU A 139 13.33 8.64 -3.29
N LEU A 140 13.87 9.54 -4.10
CA LEU A 140 14.59 9.23 -5.34
C LEU A 140 16.07 8.97 -5.01
N ASP A 141 16.64 7.95 -5.63
CA ASP A 141 18.06 7.69 -5.53
C ASP A 141 18.82 8.60 -6.52
N GLU A 142 19.59 9.55 -6.01
CA GLU A 142 20.38 10.48 -6.83
C GLU A 142 21.35 9.78 -7.80
N ARG A 143 21.67 8.52 -7.52
CA ARG A 143 22.60 7.71 -8.32
C ARG A 143 21.91 6.81 -9.34
N ARG A 144 20.57 6.79 -9.38
CA ARG A 144 19.78 6.00 -10.33
C ARG A 144 18.80 6.87 -11.08
N GLU A 145 18.83 6.73 -12.39
CA GLU A 145 17.81 7.36 -13.22
C GLU A 145 16.46 6.64 -13.02
N ALA A 146 15.45 7.40 -12.62
CA ALA A 146 14.08 6.94 -12.53
C ALA A 146 13.28 7.45 -13.73
N TYR A 147 12.58 6.56 -14.42
CA TYR A 147 11.79 6.89 -15.61
C TYR A 147 10.31 6.60 -15.40
N VAL A 148 9.47 7.50 -15.90
CA VAL A 148 8.06 7.20 -16.14
C VAL A 148 7.91 6.90 -17.62
N MET A 149 7.29 5.78 -17.94
CA MET A 149 7.08 5.35 -19.32
C MET A 149 5.57 5.18 -19.58
N ALA A 150 5.10 5.78 -20.67
CA ALA A 150 3.77 5.56 -21.22
C ALA A 150 3.87 4.65 -22.45
N VAL A 151 2.99 3.65 -22.50
CA VAL A 151 2.90 2.72 -23.62
C VAL A 151 1.49 2.79 -24.20
N LEU A 152 1.36 3.11 -25.47
CA LEU A 152 0.09 3.15 -26.18
C LEU A 152 0.07 2.05 -27.26
N PRO A 153 -0.63 0.93 -27.02
CA PRO A 153 -0.81 -0.10 -28.04
C PRO A 153 -1.82 0.36 -29.10
N SER A 154 -1.52 0.07 -30.36
CA SER A 154 -2.40 0.22 -31.51
C SER A 154 -2.38 -1.07 -32.33
N GLN A 155 -3.28 -1.24 -33.31
CA GLN A 155 -3.43 -2.50 -34.06
C GLN A 155 -2.12 -3.11 -34.58
N ASN A 156 -1.21 -2.29 -35.14
CA ASN A 156 0.05 -2.75 -35.73
C ASN A 156 1.28 -1.97 -35.23
N LYS A 157 1.13 -1.10 -34.23
CA LYS A 157 2.22 -0.24 -33.69
C LYS A 157 2.10 -0.11 -32.19
N ILE A 158 3.21 0.16 -31.56
CA ILE A 158 3.26 0.53 -30.14
C ILE A 158 3.92 1.90 -30.07
N GLY A 159 3.21 2.88 -29.52
CA GLY A 159 3.78 4.17 -29.14
C GLY A 159 4.42 4.04 -27.76
N ILE A 160 5.64 4.53 -27.62
CA ILE A 160 6.34 4.57 -26.34
C ILE A 160 6.85 5.99 -26.11
N ALA A 161 6.59 6.54 -24.93
CA ALA A 161 7.15 7.80 -24.47
C ALA A 161 7.70 7.59 -23.05
N TRP A 162 8.80 8.24 -22.73
CA TRP A 162 9.39 8.20 -21.39
C TRP A 162 9.90 9.56 -20.94
N LEU A 163 9.91 9.77 -19.62
CA LEU A 163 10.41 10.96 -18.96
C LEU A 163 11.36 10.52 -17.84
N SER A 164 12.55 11.13 -17.76
CA SER A 164 13.45 10.95 -16.62
C SER A 164 13.03 11.89 -15.49
N LEU A 165 12.77 11.34 -14.31
CA LEU A 165 12.42 12.11 -13.11
C LEU A 165 13.66 12.74 -12.44
N ALA A 166 14.83 12.14 -12.62
CA ALA A 166 16.07 12.59 -11.96
C ALA A 166 16.65 13.90 -12.52
N ARG A 167 16.30 14.28 -13.75
CA ARG A 167 16.87 15.47 -14.42
C ARG A 167 16.09 16.77 -14.22
N TYR A 168 14.92 16.72 -13.62
CA TYR A 168 14.07 17.92 -13.50
C TYR A 168 14.47 18.87 -12.37
N TRP A 169 15.39 18.47 -11.48
CA TRP A 169 15.74 19.22 -10.27
C TRP A 169 17.16 19.81 -10.27
N SER A 170 17.89 19.72 -11.36
CA SER A 170 19.30 20.21 -11.39
C SER A 170 19.49 21.61 -11.98
N THR A 171 18.41 22.38 -12.17
CA THR A 171 18.49 23.77 -12.66
C THR A 171 17.61 24.68 -11.82
N ALA A 172 18.11 25.08 -10.68
CA ALA A 172 17.75 26.32 -10.00
C ALA A 172 18.95 26.82 -9.19
#